data_5f46039e379f9919afd2b2c011a9cf7e
#
_entry.id   5f46039e379f9919afd2b2c011a9cf7e
#
_cell.length_a   1.000
_cell.length_b   1.000
_cell.length_c   1.000
_cell.angle_alpha   90.00
_cell.angle_beta   90.00
_cell.angle_gamma   90.00
#
_symmetry.space_group_name_H-M   'P 1'
#
loop_
_entity.id
_entity.type
_entity.pdbx_description
1 polymer ?
#
loop_
_entity_poly.entity_id
_entity_poly.type
_entity_poly.pdbx_seq_one_letter_code
_entity_poly.pdbx_strand_id
1 'polypeptide(L)'
;RDPEMSRGLGDVYKRQASGEDNEKQAKDELYHAENIYVCKHKVAKPRVFIPVFPGTNCEYDSTRAFERAGAEVDVKVFKNLTAEDIHDSVELFTKAIDQAQIIMFPGGFSAGDEPDGSAKFFATAFQNAKIKEAVMKLINERDGLALGICNGFQALIKLGLVPYGEICGQKEDSPTLTFNTIGRHISKMAVSYTHLTLPTT
;
A
#
# COMPACT_ATOMS: atom_id res chain seq x y z
N ARG A 1 -10.57 -28.30 -27.30
CA ARG A 1 -11.36 -27.53 -26.25
C ARG A 1 -12.47 -28.46 -25.84
N ASP A 2 -12.47 -28.87 -24.61
CA ASP A 2 -13.44 -29.80 -24.04
C ASP A 2 -14.79 -29.07 -23.88
N PRO A 3 -15.87 -29.55 -24.55
CA PRO A 3 -17.18 -28.92 -24.45
C PRO A 3 -17.80 -29.00 -23.03
N GLU A 4 -17.33 -29.92 -22.21
CA GLU A 4 -17.85 -30.06 -20.83
C GLU A 4 -17.33 -28.98 -19.89
N MET A 5 -16.10 -28.46 -20.07
CA MET A 5 -15.59 -27.34 -19.28
C MET A 5 -16.34 -26.04 -19.55
N SER A 6 -16.85 -25.83 -20.77
CA SER A 6 -17.61 -24.63 -21.07
C SER A 6 -19.04 -24.64 -20.49
N ARG A 7 -19.63 -25.83 -20.27
CA ARG A 7 -20.94 -25.97 -19.63
C ARG A 7 -20.87 -25.68 -18.13
N GLY A 8 -19.82 -26.15 -17.47
CA GLY A 8 -19.63 -25.89 -16.01
C GLY A 8 -19.49 -24.43 -15.66
N LEU A 9 -18.78 -23.64 -16.48
CA LEU A 9 -18.65 -22.19 -16.30
C LEU A 9 -19.98 -21.46 -16.55
N GLY A 10 -20.76 -21.88 -17.56
CA GLY A 10 -22.07 -21.30 -17.84
C GLY A 10 -23.08 -21.52 -16.70
N ASP A 11 -23.04 -22.67 -16.04
CA ASP A 11 -23.94 -22.97 -14.93
C ASP A 11 -23.56 -22.23 -13.65
N VAL A 12 -22.26 -21.98 -13.43
CA VAL A 12 -21.80 -21.13 -12.31
C VAL A 12 -22.26 -19.70 -12.50
N TYR A 13 -22.13 -19.14 -13.70
CA TYR A 13 -22.62 -17.80 -14.02
C TYR A 13 -24.15 -17.72 -13.96
N LYS A 14 -24.86 -18.72 -14.43
CA LYS A 14 -26.33 -18.77 -14.33
C LYS A 14 -26.82 -18.85 -12.89
N ARG A 15 -26.17 -19.62 -12.03
CA ARG A 15 -26.48 -19.68 -10.59
C ARG A 15 -26.20 -18.37 -9.87
N GLN A 16 -25.17 -17.65 -10.28
CA GLN A 16 -24.89 -16.31 -9.76
C GLN A 16 -25.86 -15.24 -10.28
N ALA A 17 -26.39 -15.42 -11.51
CA ALA A 17 -27.33 -14.49 -12.12
C ALA A 17 -28.80 -14.82 -11.83
N SER A 18 -29.14 -16.09 -11.55
CA SER A 18 -30.49 -16.56 -11.21
C SER A 18 -30.64 -16.77 -9.71
N GLY A 19 -30.00 -15.97 -8.89
CA GLY A 19 -30.23 -15.99 -7.45
C GLY A 19 -31.72 -15.81 -7.18
N GLU A 20 -32.44 -16.91 -7.04
CA GLU A 20 -33.73 -16.96 -6.36
C GLU A 20 -33.56 -16.76 -4.84
N ASP A 21 -32.41 -16.29 -4.41
CA ASP A 21 -32.25 -15.69 -3.12
C ASP A 21 -32.89 -14.31 -3.19
N ASN A 22 -34.22 -14.36 -2.95
CA ASN A 22 -35.01 -13.22 -2.59
C ASN A 22 -34.14 -12.20 -1.87
N GLU A 23 -33.85 -11.10 -2.55
CA GLU A 23 -33.93 -9.73 -2.08
C GLU A 23 -33.98 -9.55 -0.53
N LYS A 24 -33.17 -10.24 0.20
CA LYS A 24 -32.50 -9.57 1.28
C LYS A 24 -31.49 -8.65 0.60
N GLN A 25 -31.97 -7.52 0.08
CA GLN A 25 -31.14 -6.36 -0.07
C GLN A 25 -30.31 -6.32 1.19
N ALA A 26 -29.02 -6.70 1.06
CA ALA A 26 -28.07 -6.40 2.09
C ALA A 26 -28.28 -4.90 2.31
N LYS A 27 -28.84 -4.53 3.47
CA LYS A 27 -28.80 -3.14 3.87
C LYS A 27 -27.33 -2.84 3.94
N ASP A 28 -26.84 -2.13 2.94
CA ASP A 28 -25.50 -1.55 2.98
C ASP A 28 -25.50 -0.62 4.20
N GLU A 29 -25.18 -1.18 5.34
CA GLU A 29 -24.89 -0.39 6.52
C GLU A 29 -23.60 0.35 6.20
N LEU A 30 -23.75 1.55 5.67
CA LEU A 30 -22.64 2.46 5.48
C LEU A 30 -22.02 2.68 6.86
N TYR A 31 -20.77 2.31 6.99
CA TYR A 31 -20.02 2.58 8.21
C TYR A 31 -19.95 4.08 8.43
N HIS A 32 -20.50 4.53 9.56
CA HIS A 32 -20.35 5.89 10.03
C HIS A 32 -19.30 5.88 11.15
N ALA A 33 -18.17 6.54 10.90
CA ALA A 33 -17.16 6.69 11.94
C ALA A 33 -17.72 7.56 13.10
N GLU A 34 -17.78 7.00 14.28
CA GLU A 34 -18.21 7.73 15.48
C GLU A 34 -17.19 8.81 15.87
N ASN A 35 -15.91 8.53 15.65
CA ASN A 35 -14.81 9.43 15.92
C ASN A 35 -13.99 9.65 14.65
N ILE A 36 -13.99 10.89 14.16
CA ILE A 36 -13.12 11.31 13.07
C ILE A 36 -11.85 11.90 13.68
N TYR A 37 -10.72 11.28 13.37
CA TYR A 37 -9.42 11.83 13.77
C TYR A 37 -9.20 13.18 13.11
N VAL A 38 -8.83 14.15 13.92
CA VAL A 38 -8.51 15.51 13.44
C VAL A 38 -7.02 15.73 13.63
N CYS A 39 -6.30 15.90 12.53
CA CYS A 39 -4.87 16.18 12.53
C CYS A 39 -4.52 17.38 13.42
N LYS A 40 -3.48 17.25 14.25
CA LYS A 40 -3.00 18.31 15.13
C LYS A 40 -2.33 19.44 14.35
N HIS A 41 -1.63 19.09 13.28
CA HIS A 41 -0.90 20.03 12.41
C HIS A 41 -1.64 20.22 11.08
N LYS A 42 -2.66 21.07 11.11
CA LYS A 42 -3.49 21.35 9.94
C LYS A 42 -2.73 22.16 8.91
N VAL A 43 -2.78 21.73 7.66
CA VAL A 43 -2.28 22.46 6.51
C VAL A 43 -3.42 22.74 5.53
N ALA A 44 -3.37 23.86 4.84
CA ALA A 44 -4.42 24.23 3.90
C ALA A 44 -4.52 23.27 2.72
N LYS A 45 -3.38 22.77 2.25
CA LYS A 45 -3.28 21.83 1.15
C LYS A 45 -2.21 20.80 1.49
N PRO A 46 -2.58 19.57 1.87
CA PRO A 46 -1.60 18.55 2.22
C PRO A 46 -0.78 18.14 1.01
N ARG A 47 0.51 17.94 1.21
CA ARG A 47 1.44 17.44 0.20
C ARG A 47 1.62 15.93 0.36
N VAL A 48 1.48 15.21 -0.75
CA VAL A 48 1.64 13.77 -0.83
C VAL A 48 2.91 13.45 -1.63
N PHE A 49 3.85 12.76 -1.01
CA PHE A 49 5.02 12.23 -1.70
C PHE A 49 4.73 10.82 -2.20
N ILE A 50 4.99 10.57 -3.48
CA ILE A 50 4.86 9.25 -4.12
C ILE A 50 6.23 8.82 -4.64
N PRO A 51 6.89 7.87 -3.96
CA PRO A 51 8.12 7.27 -4.47
C PRO A 51 7.85 6.31 -5.62
N VAL A 52 8.62 6.41 -6.68
CA VAL A 52 8.51 5.56 -7.87
C VAL A 52 9.83 4.82 -8.08
N PHE A 53 9.74 3.52 -8.28
CA PHE A 53 10.85 2.62 -8.57
C PHE A 53 10.65 1.93 -9.92
N PRO A 54 11.68 1.34 -10.51
CA PRO A 54 11.51 0.54 -11.73
C PRO A 54 10.42 -0.52 -11.57
N GLY A 55 9.42 -0.49 -12.45
CA GLY A 55 8.24 -1.38 -12.42
C GLY A 55 7.03 -0.86 -11.64
N THR A 56 7.13 0.27 -10.95
CA THR A 56 5.95 0.98 -10.43
C THR A 56 5.13 1.54 -11.60
N ASN A 57 3.82 1.36 -11.58
CA ASN A 57 2.93 1.83 -12.65
C ASN A 57 1.57 2.35 -12.18
N CYS A 58 1.34 2.44 -10.89
CA CYS A 58 0.08 2.94 -10.31
C CYS A 58 0.21 4.38 -9.75
N GLU A 59 1.33 5.07 -10.00
CA GLU A 59 1.57 6.43 -9.54
C GLU A 59 0.62 7.45 -10.18
N TYR A 60 0.24 7.26 -11.44
CA TYR A 60 -0.69 8.15 -12.12
C TYR A 60 -2.09 8.14 -11.51
N ASP A 61 -2.63 6.96 -11.28
CA ASP A 61 -3.98 6.83 -10.68
C ASP A 61 -3.98 7.30 -9.23
N SER A 62 -2.91 7.00 -8.49
CA SER A 62 -2.71 7.52 -7.13
C SER A 62 -2.63 9.04 -7.11
N THR A 63 -1.85 9.64 -8.01
CA THR A 63 -1.75 11.10 -8.15
C THR A 63 -3.12 11.71 -8.38
N ARG A 64 -3.87 11.21 -9.37
CA ARG A 64 -5.21 11.72 -9.70
C ARG A 64 -6.19 11.59 -8.53
N ALA A 65 -6.10 10.53 -7.76
CA ALA A 65 -6.97 10.33 -6.60
C ALA A 65 -6.69 11.37 -5.51
N PHE A 66 -5.43 11.61 -5.18
CA PHE A 66 -5.04 12.63 -4.20
C PHE A 66 -5.32 14.05 -4.66
N GLU A 67 -5.07 14.38 -5.92
CA GLU A 67 -5.40 15.69 -6.50
C GLU A 67 -6.91 15.98 -6.47
N ARG A 68 -7.75 14.97 -6.77
CA ARG A 68 -9.21 15.07 -6.65
C ARG A 68 -9.66 15.30 -5.21
N ALA A 69 -8.91 14.76 -4.25
CA ALA A 69 -9.14 15.01 -2.83
C ALA A 69 -8.60 16.37 -2.34
N GLY A 70 -7.99 17.16 -3.23
CA GLY A 70 -7.49 18.50 -2.93
C GLY A 70 -6.04 18.56 -2.42
N ALA A 71 -5.29 17.47 -2.50
CA ALA A 71 -3.88 17.44 -2.14
C ALA A 71 -2.97 17.97 -3.27
N GLU A 72 -1.74 18.32 -2.91
CA GLU A 72 -0.64 18.55 -3.83
C GLU A 72 0.23 17.29 -3.88
N VAL A 73 0.51 16.78 -5.08
CA VAL A 73 1.25 15.53 -5.23
C VAL A 73 2.64 15.77 -5.78
N ASP A 74 3.64 15.20 -5.13
CA ASP A 74 5.04 15.22 -5.52
C ASP A 74 5.52 13.80 -5.84
N VAL A 75 5.64 13.48 -7.13
CA VAL A 75 6.11 12.19 -7.62
C VAL A 75 7.61 12.27 -7.89
N LYS A 76 8.39 11.38 -7.31
CA LYS A 76 9.84 11.30 -7.54
C LYS A 76 10.26 9.90 -7.93
N VAL A 77 11.11 9.81 -8.95
CA VAL A 77 11.68 8.55 -9.43
C VAL A 77 13.02 8.30 -8.74
N PHE A 78 13.17 7.11 -8.18
CA PHE A 78 14.45 6.64 -7.65
C PHE A 78 15.32 6.13 -8.81
N LYS A 79 16.43 6.80 -9.07
CA LYS A 79 17.41 6.40 -10.07
C LYS A 79 18.45 5.50 -9.41
N ASN A 80 18.83 4.42 -10.07
CA ASN A 80 19.72 3.40 -9.51
C ASN A 80 20.78 2.88 -10.52
N LEU A 81 21.07 3.65 -11.57
CA LEU A 81 22.02 3.23 -12.60
C LEU A 81 23.47 3.44 -12.15
N THR A 82 23.75 4.50 -11.40
CA THR A 82 25.07 4.82 -10.88
C THR A 82 25.03 5.07 -9.36
N ALA A 83 26.19 5.06 -8.72
CA ALA A 83 26.29 5.42 -7.31
C ALA A 83 25.87 6.88 -7.05
N GLU A 84 26.16 7.77 -7.98
CA GLU A 84 25.73 9.18 -7.94
C GLU A 84 24.21 9.30 -8.05
N ASP A 85 23.58 8.60 -8.98
CA ASP A 85 22.12 8.54 -9.09
C ASP A 85 21.44 8.09 -7.79
N ILE A 86 22.02 7.09 -7.13
CA ILE A 86 21.51 6.59 -5.85
C ILE A 86 21.63 7.66 -4.77
N HIS A 87 22.80 8.32 -4.68
CA HIS A 87 23.01 9.39 -3.72
C HIS A 87 22.02 10.54 -3.93
N ASP A 88 21.88 11.02 -5.16
CA ASP A 88 20.96 12.10 -5.52
C ASP A 88 19.50 11.71 -5.25
N SER A 89 19.13 10.46 -5.52
CA SER A 89 17.78 9.97 -5.24
C SER A 89 17.49 9.91 -3.75
N VAL A 90 18.46 9.53 -2.91
CA VAL A 90 18.32 9.55 -1.46
C VAL A 90 18.09 10.98 -0.94
N GLU A 91 18.88 11.94 -1.41
CA GLU A 91 18.71 13.34 -1.03
C GLU A 91 17.35 13.90 -1.51
N LEU A 92 16.97 13.58 -2.75
CA LEU A 92 15.69 13.99 -3.33
C LEU A 92 14.50 13.43 -2.52
N PHE A 93 14.54 12.16 -2.17
CA PHE A 93 13.49 11.50 -1.38
C PHE A 93 13.42 12.07 0.04
N THR A 94 14.56 12.24 0.69
CA THR A 94 14.63 12.83 2.03
C THR A 94 13.97 14.21 2.03
N LYS A 95 14.34 15.06 1.09
CA LYS A 95 13.75 16.40 0.95
C LYS A 95 12.26 16.36 0.65
N ALA A 96 11.79 15.45 -0.20
CA ALA A 96 10.37 15.30 -0.51
C ALA A 96 9.56 14.84 0.72
N ILE A 97 10.11 13.91 1.50
CA ILE A 97 9.49 13.44 2.74
C ILE A 97 9.41 14.55 3.80
N ASP A 98 10.46 15.36 3.93
CA ASP A 98 10.49 16.48 4.88
C ASP A 98 9.41 17.53 4.57
N GLN A 99 8.99 17.64 3.33
CA GLN A 99 7.95 18.58 2.89
C GLN A 99 6.55 17.97 2.86
N ALA A 100 6.43 16.64 2.90
CA ALA A 100 5.17 15.94 2.79
C ALA A 100 4.44 15.82 4.12
N GLN A 101 3.12 15.64 4.06
CA GLN A 101 2.26 15.22 5.16
C GLN A 101 1.84 13.76 5.01
N ILE A 102 1.90 13.24 3.79
CA ILE A 102 1.51 11.86 3.45
C ILE A 102 2.57 11.25 2.56
N ILE A 103 2.93 10.00 2.84
CA ILE A 103 3.69 9.16 1.91
C ILE A 103 2.74 8.12 1.34
N MET A 104 2.64 8.04 0.03
CA MET A 104 1.87 7.04 -0.69
C MET A 104 2.80 6.05 -1.38
N PHE A 105 2.80 4.81 -0.91
CA PHE A 105 3.50 3.69 -1.55
C PHE A 105 2.59 3.07 -2.61
N PRO A 106 2.83 3.31 -3.90
CA PRO A 106 1.96 2.84 -4.95
C PRO A 106 2.10 1.33 -5.21
N GLY A 107 1.13 0.80 -5.91
CA GLY A 107 1.17 -0.55 -6.43
C GLY A 107 1.98 -0.66 -7.72
N GLY A 108 1.89 -1.82 -8.32
CA GLY A 108 2.58 -2.20 -9.56
C GLY A 108 3.44 -3.44 -9.35
N PHE A 109 4.08 -3.87 -10.42
CA PHE A 109 4.99 -5.01 -10.41
C PHE A 109 6.41 -4.49 -10.47
N SER A 110 7.06 -4.33 -9.32
CA SER A 110 8.45 -3.92 -9.29
C SER A 110 9.38 -5.04 -9.76
N ALA A 111 10.51 -4.69 -10.38
CA ALA A 111 11.48 -5.66 -10.89
C ALA A 111 12.11 -6.57 -9.81
N GLY A 112 11.79 -6.36 -8.55
CA GLY A 112 12.26 -7.15 -7.42
C GLY A 112 11.22 -8.07 -6.78
N ASP A 113 10.10 -8.38 -7.48
CA ASP A 113 8.95 -9.06 -6.90
C ASP A 113 9.04 -10.59 -6.91
N GLU A 114 10.20 -11.19 -6.75
CA GLU A 114 10.36 -12.65 -6.78
C GLU A 114 11.39 -13.16 -5.78
N PRO A 115 11.24 -14.43 -5.37
CA PRO A 115 10.03 -15.24 -5.17
C PRO A 115 9.41 -15.08 -3.78
N ASP A 116 10.13 -14.44 -2.85
CA ASP A 116 9.80 -14.41 -1.41
C ASP A 116 9.08 -13.14 -0.98
N GLY A 117 8.21 -12.65 -1.81
CA GLY A 117 7.45 -11.44 -1.57
C GLY A 117 8.04 -10.21 -2.23
N SER A 118 7.18 -9.27 -2.41
CA SER A 118 7.34 -8.09 -3.24
C SER A 118 7.96 -6.90 -2.52
N ALA A 119 8.12 -5.80 -3.23
CA ALA A 119 8.56 -4.51 -2.70
C ALA A 119 10.03 -4.46 -2.22
N LYS A 120 10.92 -5.27 -2.80
CA LYS A 120 12.34 -5.28 -2.44
C LYS A 120 13.03 -3.92 -2.64
N PHE A 121 12.69 -3.20 -3.72
CA PHE A 121 13.23 -1.86 -3.97
C PHE A 121 12.80 -0.87 -2.89
N PHE A 122 11.52 -0.85 -2.54
CA PHE A 122 11.03 -0.03 -1.44
C PHE A 122 11.74 -0.38 -0.14
N ALA A 123 11.79 -1.68 0.19
CA ALA A 123 12.42 -2.14 1.43
C ALA A 123 13.89 -1.73 1.50
N THR A 124 14.66 -1.87 0.41
CA THR A 124 16.06 -1.51 0.38
C THR A 124 16.28 0.00 0.49
N ALA A 125 15.57 0.80 -0.32
CA ALA A 125 15.75 2.25 -0.35
C ALA A 125 15.32 2.91 0.96
N PHE A 126 14.21 2.48 1.55
CA PHE A 126 13.68 3.05 2.79
C PHE A 126 14.41 2.61 4.06
N GLN A 127 15.29 1.62 3.97
CA GLN A 127 16.25 1.31 5.03
C GLN A 127 17.49 2.21 5.03
N ASN A 128 17.70 3.03 4.00
CA ASN A 128 18.73 4.06 4.03
C ASN A 128 18.52 4.98 5.24
N ALA A 129 19.58 5.26 5.98
CA ALA A 129 19.51 5.99 7.24
C ALA A 129 18.81 7.35 7.14
N LYS A 130 19.09 8.13 6.08
CA LYS A 130 18.47 9.46 5.86
C LYS A 130 16.98 9.35 5.56
N ILE A 131 16.61 8.46 4.64
CA ILE A 131 15.20 8.25 4.28
C ILE A 131 14.42 7.72 5.49
N LYS A 132 14.98 6.71 6.20
CA LYS A 132 14.38 6.16 7.41
C LYS A 132 14.13 7.25 8.45
N GLU A 133 15.13 8.08 8.74
CA GLU A 133 15.00 9.17 9.71
C GLU A 133 13.90 10.15 9.30
N ALA A 134 13.84 10.55 8.04
CA ALA A 134 12.81 11.47 7.52
C ALA A 134 11.40 10.86 7.65
N VAL A 135 11.23 9.57 7.34
CA VAL A 135 9.95 8.87 7.50
C VAL A 135 9.54 8.80 8.97
N MET A 136 10.47 8.45 9.86
CA MET A 136 10.16 8.34 11.29
C MET A 136 9.83 9.70 11.90
N LYS A 137 10.49 10.78 11.49
CA LYS A 137 10.11 12.14 11.86
C LYS A 137 8.71 12.52 11.35
N LEU A 138 8.40 12.18 10.10
CA LEU A 138 7.08 12.43 9.54
C LEU A 138 5.98 11.78 10.39
N ILE A 139 6.13 10.50 10.72
CA ILE A 139 5.11 9.73 11.42
C ILE A 139 5.03 10.11 12.91
N ASN A 140 6.18 10.18 13.60
CA ASN A 140 6.19 10.31 15.05
C ASN A 140 6.12 11.75 15.54
N GLU A 141 6.68 12.70 14.79
CA GLU A 141 6.80 14.10 15.25
C GLU A 141 5.85 15.05 14.52
N ARG A 142 5.56 14.78 13.24
CA ARG A 142 4.78 15.68 12.39
C ARG A 142 3.35 15.21 12.15
N ASP A 143 2.91 14.14 12.84
CA ASP A 143 1.56 13.57 12.71
C ASP A 143 1.20 13.20 11.28
N GLY A 144 2.19 12.74 10.50
CA GLY A 144 2.03 12.37 9.11
C GLY A 144 1.46 10.98 8.91
N LEU A 145 1.05 10.70 7.69
CA LEU A 145 0.40 9.45 7.32
C LEU A 145 1.23 8.67 6.29
N ALA A 146 1.11 7.35 6.33
CA ALA A 146 1.61 6.45 5.30
C ALA A 146 0.46 5.59 4.76
N LEU A 147 0.33 5.54 3.44
CA LEU A 147 -0.64 4.69 2.74
C LEU A 147 0.12 3.76 1.80
N GLY A 148 -0.21 2.48 1.80
CA GLY A 148 0.34 1.50 0.87
C GLY A 148 -0.76 0.68 0.21
N ILE A 149 -0.71 0.56 -1.11
CA ILE A 149 -1.68 -0.21 -1.89
C ILE A 149 -0.96 -1.32 -2.64
N CYS A 150 -1.45 -2.55 -2.55
CA CYS A 150 -0.92 -3.73 -3.24
C CYS A 150 0.58 -3.93 -2.93
N ASN A 151 1.47 -3.72 -3.90
CA ASN A 151 2.93 -3.76 -3.69
C ASN A 151 3.39 -2.76 -2.61
N GLY A 152 2.79 -1.58 -2.56
CA GLY A 152 3.03 -0.60 -1.49
C GLY A 152 2.61 -1.09 -0.10
N PHE A 153 1.52 -1.85 0.01
CA PHE A 153 1.16 -2.49 1.28
C PHE A 153 2.18 -3.56 1.69
N GLN A 154 2.65 -4.37 0.73
CA GLN A 154 3.74 -5.31 0.96
C GLN A 154 5.01 -4.60 1.44
N ALA A 155 5.30 -3.39 0.90
CA ALA A 155 6.40 -2.55 1.37
C ALA A 155 6.23 -2.14 2.83
N LEU A 156 5.04 -1.66 3.22
CA LEU A 156 4.75 -1.26 4.60
C LEU A 156 4.92 -2.43 5.59
N ILE A 157 4.51 -3.63 5.21
CA ILE A 157 4.72 -4.84 6.01
C ILE A 157 6.21 -5.16 6.13
N LYS A 158 6.95 -5.18 5.01
CA LYS A 158 8.38 -5.50 4.98
C LYS A 158 9.25 -4.50 5.73
N LEU A 159 8.90 -3.25 5.67
CA LEU A 159 9.59 -2.18 6.39
C LEU A 159 9.34 -2.23 7.90
N GLY A 160 8.28 -2.88 8.34
CA GLY A 160 7.87 -2.92 9.74
C GLY A 160 6.90 -1.81 10.12
N LEU A 161 6.58 -0.90 9.21
CA LEU A 161 5.70 0.26 9.51
C LEU A 161 4.30 -0.16 9.95
N VAL A 162 3.70 -1.16 9.30
CA VAL A 162 2.38 -1.67 9.72
C VAL A 162 2.47 -2.56 10.95
N PRO A 163 3.37 -3.57 11.02
CA PRO A 163 3.43 -4.45 12.19
C PRO A 163 3.90 -3.77 13.47
N TYR A 164 4.85 -2.83 13.36
CA TYR A 164 5.58 -2.32 14.52
C TYR A 164 5.50 -0.80 14.69
N GLY A 165 5.00 -0.07 13.69
CA GLY A 165 4.96 1.39 13.67
C GLY A 165 6.33 2.05 13.42
N GLU A 166 7.35 1.28 13.06
CA GLU A 166 8.70 1.78 12.79
C GLU A 166 9.37 1.03 11.64
N ILE A 167 10.30 1.70 10.98
CA ILE A 167 11.17 1.03 10.00
C ILE A 167 12.22 0.22 10.75
N CYS A 168 12.09 -1.08 10.73
CA CYS A 168 13.03 -2.02 11.34
C CYS A 168 13.39 -3.14 10.37
N GLY A 169 14.47 -3.86 10.67
CA GLY A 169 14.83 -5.06 9.91
C GLY A 169 13.82 -6.18 10.14
N GLN A 170 13.58 -7.00 9.13
CA GLN A 170 12.76 -8.21 9.28
C GLN A 170 13.50 -9.22 10.19
N LYS A 171 12.76 -9.79 11.11
CA LYS A 171 13.17 -10.90 11.98
C LYS A 171 12.56 -12.19 11.44
N GLU A 172 13.00 -13.33 11.97
CA GLU A 172 12.51 -14.64 11.56
C GLU A 172 11.01 -14.81 11.78
N ASP A 173 10.46 -14.19 12.82
CA ASP A 173 9.05 -14.19 13.19
C ASP A 173 8.26 -13.00 12.66
N SER A 174 8.88 -12.13 11.86
CA SER A 174 8.18 -10.94 11.31
C SER A 174 7.09 -11.34 10.33
N PRO A 175 5.92 -10.69 10.40
CA PRO A 175 4.86 -10.92 9.42
C PRO A 175 5.34 -10.59 8.01
N THR A 176 4.90 -11.40 7.05
CA THR A 176 5.17 -11.18 5.63
C THR A 176 3.96 -11.53 4.78
N LEU A 177 3.88 -10.93 3.62
CA LEU A 177 2.88 -11.28 2.60
C LEU A 177 3.57 -12.07 1.51
N THR A 178 3.13 -13.29 1.30
CA THR A 178 3.68 -14.23 0.34
C THR A 178 2.56 -15.04 -0.34
N PHE A 179 2.93 -16.07 -1.07
CA PHE A 179 1.97 -16.93 -1.76
C PHE A 179 1.04 -17.67 -0.80
N ASN A 180 -0.21 -17.85 -1.23
CA ASN A 180 -1.15 -18.69 -0.50
C ASN A 180 -0.64 -20.14 -0.43
N THR A 181 -0.70 -20.74 0.75
CA THR A 181 -0.27 -22.13 0.98
C THR A 181 -1.04 -23.16 0.16
N ILE A 182 -2.25 -22.81 -0.29
CA ILE A 182 -3.08 -23.66 -1.17
C ILE A 182 -2.66 -23.59 -2.64
N GLY A 183 -1.61 -22.83 -3.00
CA GLY A 183 -1.06 -22.74 -4.35
C GLY A 183 -1.92 -22.02 -5.39
N ARG A 184 -2.94 -21.27 -4.97
CA ARG A 184 -3.81 -20.52 -5.87
C ARG A 184 -4.31 -19.22 -5.26
N HIS A 185 -4.70 -18.28 -6.13
CA HIS A 185 -5.38 -17.06 -5.72
C HIS A 185 -6.78 -17.36 -5.15
N ILE A 186 -7.15 -16.66 -4.08
CA ILE A 186 -8.50 -16.64 -3.54
C ILE A 186 -8.99 -15.20 -3.52
N SER A 187 -10.04 -14.92 -4.29
CA SER A 187 -10.69 -13.61 -4.28
C SER A 187 -11.79 -13.60 -3.23
N LYS A 188 -11.58 -12.88 -2.12
CA LYS A 188 -12.59 -12.67 -1.08
C LYS A 188 -12.28 -11.39 -0.31
N MET A 189 -13.32 -10.85 0.31
CA MET A 189 -13.12 -9.82 1.32
C MET A 189 -12.48 -10.43 2.55
N ALA A 190 -11.38 -9.86 2.99
CA ALA A 190 -10.68 -10.28 4.19
C ALA A 190 -10.24 -9.04 4.97
N VAL A 191 -10.13 -9.18 6.28
CA VAL A 191 -9.66 -8.11 7.15
C VAL A 191 -8.36 -8.53 7.79
N SER A 192 -7.36 -7.63 7.74
CA SER A 192 -6.08 -7.79 8.41
C SER A 192 -6.01 -6.88 9.63
N TYR A 193 -5.58 -7.43 10.74
CA TYR A 193 -5.45 -6.71 11.98
C TYR A 193 -4.01 -6.57 12.39
N THR A 194 -3.70 -5.43 12.98
CA THR A 194 -2.49 -5.22 13.77
C THR A 194 -2.89 -4.94 15.22
N HIS A 195 -1.92 -4.83 16.11
CA HIS A 195 -2.14 -4.46 17.52
C HIS A 195 -2.80 -3.09 17.72
N LEU A 196 -2.81 -2.26 16.67
CA LEU A 196 -3.40 -0.92 16.67
C LEU A 196 -4.87 -0.93 16.23
N THR A 197 -5.37 -2.05 15.74
CA THR A 197 -6.73 -2.15 15.24
C THR A 197 -7.63 -2.83 16.24
N LEU A 198 -8.89 -2.41 16.24
CA LEU A 198 -9.91 -3.03 17.07
C LEU A 198 -10.16 -4.48 16.60
N PRO A 199 -10.43 -5.40 17.54
CA PRO A 199 -10.86 -6.73 17.16
C PRO A 199 -12.16 -6.64 16.35
N THR A 200 -12.22 -7.36 15.27
CA THR A 200 -13.47 -7.56 14.55
C THR A 200 -14.25 -8.67 15.21
N THR A 201 -15.44 -8.43 15.38
CA THR A 201 -16.45 -9.43 15.67
C THR A 201 -16.84 -10.21 14.43
#